data_4b2f65336b5dfa7a71b2db0f05662a01
#
_entry.id   4b2f65336b5dfa7a71b2db0f05662a01
#
_cell.length_a   1.000
_cell.length_b   1.000
_cell.length_c   1.000
_cell.angle_alpha   90.00
_cell.angle_beta   90.00
_cell.angle_gamma   90.00
#
_symmetry.space_group_name_H-M   'P 1'
#
loop_
_entity.id
_entity.type
_entity.pdbx_description
1 polymer ?
#
loop_
_entity_poly.entity_id
_entity_poly.type
_entity_poly.pdbx_seq_one_letter_code
_entity_poly.pdbx_strand_id
1 'polypeptide(L)'
;MTEYLYADILATCLSFLMGGLSVIISIFTLSTSAIISKRELRNDLERQIEEGGVSLTLTRKVKAANTFINKMRKVTDNCIAVCILFVIGIIAYVIFRFINPTWWIMCLVGIVVVGIIYTLFVIYLLVNWCIKTNQL
;
A
#
# COMPACT_ATOMS: atom_id res chain seq x y z
N MET A 1 19.17 31.73 -11.62
CA MET A 1 17.89 31.15 -12.05
C MET A 1 17.83 29.64 -11.92
N THR A 2 18.87 28.92 -12.32
CA THR A 2 18.92 27.47 -12.23
C THR A 2 18.85 26.94 -10.78
N GLU A 3 19.44 27.65 -9.83
CA GLU A 3 19.44 27.25 -8.42
C GLU A 3 18.02 27.27 -7.81
N TYR A 4 17.22 28.27 -8.14
CA TYR A 4 15.83 28.37 -7.67
C TYR A 4 14.96 27.25 -8.26
N LEU A 5 15.17 26.93 -9.54
CA LEU A 5 14.45 25.86 -10.20
C LEU A 5 14.77 24.51 -9.54
N TYR A 6 16.02 24.26 -9.23
CA TYR A 6 16.45 23.03 -8.53
C TYR A 6 15.84 22.94 -7.14
N ALA A 7 15.84 24.05 -6.39
CA ALA A 7 15.24 24.08 -5.06
C ALA A 7 13.74 23.78 -5.13
N ASP A 8 13.03 24.35 -6.10
CA ASP A 8 11.59 24.12 -6.30
C ASP A 8 11.31 22.66 -6.69
N ILE A 9 12.09 22.08 -7.58
CA ILE A 9 11.95 20.67 -7.98
C ILE A 9 12.20 19.76 -6.77
N LEU A 10 13.23 20.01 -5.99
CA LEU A 10 13.55 19.25 -4.80
C LEU A 10 12.44 19.34 -3.76
N ALA A 11 11.92 20.55 -3.52
CA ALA A 11 10.82 20.74 -2.56
C ALA A 11 9.56 20.00 -3.02
N THR A 12 9.26 20.07 -4.33
CA THR A 12 8.11 19.37 -4.91
C THR A 12 8.27 17.85 -4.78
N CYS A 13 9.45 17.31 -5.09
CA CYS A 13 9.74 15.89 -4.95
C CYS A 13 9.57 15.43 -3.48
N LEU A 14 10.09 16.22 -2.53
CA LEU A 14 9.95 15.90 -1.11
C LEU A 14 8.48 15.89 -0.70
N SER A 15 7.69 16.87 -1.15
CA SER A 15 6.26 16.95 -0.87
C SER A 15 5.53 15.71 -1.41
N PHE A 16 5.81 15.28 -2.64
CA PHE A 16 5.22 14.07 -3.21
C PHE A 16 5.64 12.82 -2.46
N LEU A 17 6.90 12.70 -2.05
CA LEU A 17 7.38 11.57 -1.27
C LEU A 17 6.67 11.48 0.08
N MET A 18 6.57 12.59 0.79
CA MET A 18 5.91 12.65 2.10
C MET A 18 4.41 12.38 1.98
N GLY A 19 3.74 13.01 1.00
CA GLY A 19 2.33 12.79 0.75
C GLY A 19 2.02 11.37 0.34
N GLY A 20 2.81 10.81 -0.57
CA GLY A 20 2.68 9.42 -1.01
C GLY A 20 2.89 8.43 0.13
N LEU A 21 3.90 8.68 0.97
CA LEU A 21 4.16 7.84 2.15
C LEU A 21 2.97 7.86 3.11
N SER A 22 2.37 9.03 3.36
CA SER A 22 1.18 9.16 4.21
C SER A 22 0.00 8.36 3.65
N VAL A 23 -0.26 8.46 2.35
CA VAL A 23 -1.33 7.69 1.68
C VAL A 23 -1.08 6.19 1.81
N ILE A 24 0.14 5.74 1.56
CA ILE A 24 0.50 4.32 1.65
C ILE A 24 0.38 3.79 3.09
N ILE A 25 0.77 4.57 4.08
CA ILE A 25 0.61 4.19 5.49
C ILE A 25 -0.87 4.05 5.83
N SER A 26 -1.72 4.96 5.34
CA SER A 26 -3.17 4.89 5.53
C SER A 26 -3.75 3.62 4.91
N ILE A 27 -3.37 3.29 3.67
CA ILE A 27 -3.79 2.07 2.98
C ILE A 27 -3.32 0.83 3.74
N PHE A 28 -2.08 0.82 4.20
CA PHE A 28 -1.51 -0.28 5.00
C PHE A 28 -2.31 -0.49 6.28
N THR A 29 -2.64 0.58 6.99
CA THR A 29 -3.43 0.53 8.23
C THR A 29 -4.83 -0.04 7.95
N LEU A 30 -5.51 0.43 6.91
CA LEU A 30 -6.83 -0.07 6.52
C LEU A 30 -6.78 -1.53 6.12
N SER A 31 -5.79 -1.94 5.34
CA SER A 31 -5.61 -3.33 4.91
C SER A 31 -5.37 -4.25 6.11
N THR A 32 -4.51 -3.84 7.04
CA THR A 32 -4.21 -4.61 8.26
C THR A 32 -5.46 -4.74 9.13
N SER A 33 -6.22 -3.66 9.32
CA SER A 33 -7.48 -3.69 10.08
C SER A 33 -8.49 -4.62 9.43
N ALA A 34 -8.61 -4.60 8.11
CA ALA A 34 -9.52 -5.48 7.37
C ALA A 34 -9.10 -6.95 7.53
N ILE A 35 -7.80 -7.25 7.47
CA ILE A 35 -7.28 -8.61 7.67
C ILE A 35 -7.61 -9.11 9.07
N ILE A 36 -7.37 -8.29 10.10
CA ILE A 36 -7.64 -8.64 11.50
C ILE A 36 -9.13 -8.92 11.69
N SER A 37 -9.98 -8.04 11.18
CA SER A 37 -11.44 -8.16 11.27
C SER A 37 -11.95 -9.45 10.62
N LYS A 38 -11.45 -9.76 9.42
CA LYS A 38 -11.83 -10.99 8.71
C LYS A 38 -11.27 -12.25 9.35
N ARG A 39 -10.09 -12.14 9.95
CA ARG A 39 -9.50 -13.27 10.70
C ARG A 39 -10.33 -13.62 11.93
N GLU A 40 -10.81 -12.62 12.67
CA GLU A 40 -11.71 -12.82 13.79
C GLU A 40 -13.02 -13.47 13.35
N LEU A 41 -13.62 -12.96 12.26
CA LEU A 41 -14.82 -13.54 11.68
C LEU A 41 -14.61 -15.00 11.27
N ARG A 42 -13.49 -15.32 10.64
CA ARG A 42 -13.14 -16.67 10.25
C ARG A 42 -13.03 -17.59 11.47
N ASN A 43 -12.36 -17.13 12.54
CA ASN A 43 -12.21 -17.91 13.77
C ASN A 43 -13.55 -18.18 14.43
N ASP A 44 -14.46 -17.21 14.46
CA ASP A 44 -15.81 -17.37 14.97
C ASP A 44 -16.61 -18.39 14.15
N LEU A 45 -16.50 -18.33 12.82
CA LEU A 45 -17.18 -19.28 11.93
C LEU A 45 -16.63 -20.71 12.10
N GLU A 46 -15.33 -20.87 12.23
CA GLU A 46 -14.71 -22.17 12.50
C GLU A 46 -15.18 -22.76 13.82
N ARG A 47 -15.30 -21.92 14.86
CA ARG A 47 -15.82 -22.32 16.15
C ARG A 47 -17.28 -22.77 16.06
N GLN A 48 -18.11 -22.08 15.29
CA GLN A 48 -19.49 -22.47 15.03
C GLN A 48 -19.59 -23.82 14.33
N ILE A 49 -18.68 -24.09 13.39
CA ILE A 49 -18.60 -25.39 12.70
C ILE A 49 -18.24 -26.49 13.68
N GLU A 50 -17.30 -26.27 14.58
CA GLU A 50 -16.90 -27.25 15.60
C GLU A 50 -18.04 -27.54 16.60
N GLU A 51 -18.78 -26.51 17.02
CA GLU A 51 -19.87 -26.63 17.99
C GLU A 51 -21.17 -27.18 17.40
N GLY A 52 -21.49 -26.76 16.18
CA GLY A 52 -22.79 -27.02 15.55
C GLY A 52 -22.81 -28.00 14.40
N GLY A 53 -21.69 -28.60 14.05
CA GLY A 53 -21.57 -29.49 12.90
C GLY A 53 -21.32 -28.73 11.57
N VAL A 54 -20.95 -29.46 10.54
CA VAL A 54 -20.57 -28.91 9.25
C VAL A 54 -21.81 -28.44 8.48
N SER A 55 -21.87 -27.15 8.18
CA SER A 55 -22.85 -26.53 7.30
C SER A 55 -22.17 -26.05 6.02
N LEU A 56 -22.79 -26.30 4.87
CA LEU A 56 -22.30 -25.85 3.59
C LEU A 56 -22.18 -24.33 3.54
N THR A 57 -23.13 -23.60 4.14
CA THR A 57 -23.14 -22.15 4.19
C THR A 57 -21.96 -21.61 5.00
N LEU A 58 -21.69 -22.19 6.17
CA LEU A 58 -20.58 -21.81 7.03
C LEU A 58 -19.24 -22.08 6.36
N THR A 59 -19.10 -23.22 5.66
CA THR A 59 -17.89 -23.58 4.93
C THR A 59 -17.61 -22.56 3.83
N ARG A 60 -18.64 -22.13 3.09
CA ARG A 60 -18.51 -21.09 2.06
C ARG A 60 -18.07 -19.76 2.63
N LYS A 61 -18.60 -19.36 3.79
CA LYS A 61 -18.22 -18.11 4.48
C LYS A 61 -16.77 -18.14 4.91
N VAL A 62 -16.30 -19.25 5.46
CA VAL A 62 -14.90 -19.45 5.86
C VAL A 62 -13.98 -19.34 4.63
N LYS A 63 -14.36 -19.98 3.53
CA LYS A 63 -13.59 -19.93 2.29
C LYS A 63 -13.52 -18.51 1.73
N ALA A 64 -14.63 -17.77 1.76
CA ALA A 64 -14.68 -16.38 1.32
C ALA A 64 -13.78 -15.48 2.18
N ALA A 65 -13.81 -15.67 3.51
CA ALA A 65 -12.93 -14.94 4.42
C ALA A 65 -11.46 -15.22 4.17
N ASN A 66 -11.08 -16.49 3.95
CA ASN A 66 -9.71 -16.87 3.61
C ASN A 66 -9.24 -16.24 2.29
N THR A 67 -10.09 -16.22 1.27
CA THR A 67 -9.78 -15.60 -0.02
C THR A 67 -9.56 -14.10 0.16
N PHE A 68 -10.40 -13.42 0.93
CA PHE A 68 -10.26 -12.00 1.24
C PHE A 68 -8.94 -11.72 1.96
N ILE A 69 -8.62 -12.49 2.98
CA ILE A 69 -7.37 -12.34 3.75
C ILE A 69 -6.15 -12.49 2.83
N ASN A 70 -6.14 -13.50 1.96
CA ASN A 70 -5.02 -13.73 1.04
C ASN A 70 -4.83 -12.57 0.07
N LYS A 71 -5.91 -12.01 -0.46
CA LYS A 71 -5.82 -10.87 -1.38
C LYS A 71 -5.38 -9.60 -0.67
N MET A 72 -5.91 -9.33 0.52
CA MET A 72 -5.49 -8.18 1.33
C MET A 72 -4.03 -8.29 1.76
N ARG A 73 -3.55 -9.51 2.00
CA ARG A 73 -2.13 -9.73 2.31
C ARG A 73 -1.24 -9.31 1.14
N LYS A 74 -1.65 -9.59 -0.11
CA LYS A 74 -0.93 -9.11 -1.30
C LYS A 74 -0.89 -7.59 -1.36
N VAL A 75 -2.00 -6.92 -1.07
CA VAL A 75 -2.05 -5.46 -1.02
C VAL A 75 -1.11 -4.93 0.06
N THR A 76 -1.09 -5.56 1.24
CA THR A 76 -0.21 -5.19 2.34
C THR A 76 1.26 -5.34 1.96
N ASP A 77 1.64 -6.45 1.31
CA ASP A 77 3.01 -6.68 0.84
C ASP A 77 3.44 -5.62 -0.19
N ASN A 78 2.54 -5.27 -1.10
CA ASN A 78 2.79 -4.20 -2.07
C ASN A 78 2.95 -2.84 -1.38
N CYS A 79 2.16 -2.56 -0.35
CA CYS A 79 2.30 -1.33 0.45
C CYS A 79 3.66 -1.24 1.12
N ILE A 80 4.14 -2.36 1.68
CA ILE A 80 5.48 -2.42 2.29
C ILE A 80 6.55 -2.11 1.24
N ALA A 81 6.46 -2.70 0.05
CA ALA A 81 7.41 -2.45 -1.04
C ALA A 81 7.43 -0.98 -1.43
N VAL A 82 6.27 -0.34 -1.54
CA VAL A 82 6.15 1.09 -1.87
C VAL A 82 6.72 1.96 -0.75
N CYS A 83 6.46 1.61 0.52
CA CYS A 83 7.05 2.31 1.66
C CYS A 83 8.58 2.30 1.61
N ILE A 84 9.17 1.14 1.30
CA ILE A 84 10.62 1.01 1.17
C ILE A 84 11.12 1.90 0.03
N LEU A 85 10.42 1.92 -1.10
CA LEU A 85 10.77 2.76 -2.24
C LEU A 85 10.75 4.25 -1.86
N PHE A 86 9.71 4.71 -1.16
CA PHE A 86 9.61 6.10 -0.71
C PHE A 86 10.69 6.46 0.30
N VAL A 87 11.02 5.56 1.21
CA VAL A 87 12.10 5.77 2.19
C VAL A 87 13.45 5.91 1.48
N ILE A 88 13.71 5.06 0.48
CA ILE A 88 14.92 5.16 -0.35
C ILE A 88 14.95 6.52 -1.07
N GLY A 89 13.82 6.98 -1.60
CA GLY A 89 13.70 8.29 -2.23
C GLY A 89 14.02 9.44 -1.28
N ILE A 90 13.54 9.37 -0.03
CA ILE A 90 13.82 10.39 0.98
C ILE A 90 15.31 10.40 1.34
N ILE A 91 15.92 9.23 1.51
CA ILE A 91 17.37 9.12 1.77
C ILE A 91 18.16 9.70 0.59
N ALA A 92 17.77 9.39 -0.63
CA ALA A 92 18.39 9.95 -1.83
C ALA A 92 18.28 11.47 -1.89
N TYR A 93 17.13 12.01 -1.48
CA TYR A 93 16.93 13.46 -1.37
C TYR A 93 17.92 14.10 -0.38
N VAL A 94 18.08 13.51 0.80
CA VAL A 94 19.01 14.01 1.82
C VAL A 94 20.44 13.97 1.32
N ILE A 95 20.84 12.85 0.70
CA ILE A 95 22.19 12.71 0.13
C ILE A 95 22.42 13.75 -0.97
N PHE A 96 21.43 13.95 -1.83
CA PHE A 96 21.49 14.93 -2.91
C PHE A 96 21.75 16.33 -2.38
N ARG A 97 21.10 16.71 -1.30
CA ARG A 97 21.25 18.04 -0.69
C ARG A 97 22.70 18.33 -0.26
N PHE A 98 23.47 17.28 0.09
CA PHE A 98 24.85 17.41 0.50
C PHE A 98 25.84 17.37 -0.65
N ILE A 99 25.59 16.57 -1.69
CA ILE A 99 26.54 16.29 -2.78
C ILE A 99 26.33 17.14 -4.01
N ASN A 100 25.10 17.53 -4.29
CA ASN A 100 24.67 18.48 -5.35
C ASN A 100 25.12 18.15 -6.79
N PRO A 101 25.04 16.88 -7.28
CA PRO A 101 25.25 16.61 -8.71
C PRO A 101 23.94 16.79 -9.49
N THR A 102 24.04 17.43 -10.65
CA THR A 102 22.89 17.82 -11.48
C THR A 102 22.10 16.64 -12.04
N TRP A 103 22.77 15.55 -12.37
CA TRP A 103 22.11 14.34 -12.92
C TRP A 103 21.32 13.56 -11.88
N TRP A 104 21.61 13.75 -10.61
CA TRP A 104 20.95 13.06 -9.51
C TRP A 104 19.48 13.47 -9.36
N ILE A 105 19.15 14.70 -9.79
CA ILE A 105 17.77 15.20 -9.78
C ILE A 105 16.88 14.36 -10.69
N MET A 106 17.38 13.96 -11.85
CA MET A 106 16.63 13.09 -12.76
C MET A 106 16.35 11.73 -12.14
N CYS A 107 17.30 11.17 -11.40
CA CYS A 107 17.10 9.93 -10.67
C CYS A 107 16.02 10.08 -9.59
N LEU A 108 16.05 11.19 -8.85
CA LEU A 108 15.07 11.48 -7.81
C LEU A 108 13.67 11.63 -8.39
N VAL A 109 13.52 12.39 -9.48
CA VAL A 109 12.25 12.56 -10.18
C VAL A 109 11.73 11.22 -10.70
N GLY A 110 12.63 10.38 -11.24
CA GLY A 110 12.28 9.04 -11.70
C GLY A 110 11.74 8.17 -10.58
N ILE A 111 12.38 8.18 -9.41
CA ILE A 111 11.93 7.44 -8.23
C ILE A 111 10.53 7.92 -7.79
N VAL A 112 10.31 9.23 -7.76
CA VAL A 112 9.00 9.80 -7.39
C VAL A 112 7.92 9.36 -8.37
N VAL A 113 8.18 9.44 -9.67
CA VAL A 113 7.22 9.05 -10.72
C VAL A 113 6.87 7.56 -10.60
N VAL A 114 7.87 6.69 -10.46
CA VAL A 114 7.65 5.26 -10.28
C VAL A 114 6.84 4.99 -9.02
N GLY A 115 7.15 5.67 -7.93
CA GLY A 115 6.42 5.55 -6.67
C GLY A 115 4.95 5.94 -6.80
N ILE A 116 4.67 7.05 -7.50
CA ILE A 116 3.30 7.51 -7.74
C ILE A 116 2.53 6.48 -8.58
N ILE A 117 3.12 6.00 -9.67
CA ILE A 117 2.50 5.00 -10.55
C ILE A 117 2.20 3.73 -9.76
N TYR A 118 3.14 3.27 -8.96
CA TYR A 118 2.96 2.07 -8.14
C TYR A 118 1.88 2.27 -7.07
N THR A 119 1.82 3.45 -6.46
CA THR A 119 0.77 3.80 -5.48
C THR A 119 -0.62 3.77 -6.13
N LEU A 120 -0.75 4.35 -7.32
CA LEU A 120 -2.01 4.31 -8.08
C LEU A 120 -2.40 2.88 -8.44
N PHE A 121 -1.44 2.04 -8.79
CA PHE A 121 -1.68 0.62 -9.06
C PHE A 121 -2.22 -0.11 -7.83
N VAL A 122 -1.63 0.13 -6.67
CA VAL A 122 -2.09 -0.47 -5.40
C VAL A 122 -3.51 0.00 -5.07
N ILE A 123 -3.79 1.30 -5.21
CA ILE A 123 -5.13 1.86 -5.01
C ILE A 123 -6.14 1.22 -5.97
N TYR A 124 -5.77 1.07 -7.24
CA TYR A 124 -6.62 0.42 -8.24
C TYR A 124 -6.94 -1.02 -7.84
N LEU A 125 -5.96 -1.79 -7.43
CA LEU A 125 -6.17 -3.16 -6.96
C LEU A 125 -7.12 -3.21 -5.77
N LEU A 126 -6.92 -2.31 -4.80
CA LEU A 126 -7.76 -2.23 -3.61
C LEU A 126 -9.21 -1.90 -3.96
N VAL A 127 -9.43 -0.86 -4.79
CA VAL A 127 -10.77 -0.43 -5.21
C VAL A 127 -11.45 -1.52 -6.03
N ASN A 128 -10.76 -2.12 -6.99
CA ASN A 128 -11.30 -3.21 -7.81
C ASN A 128 -11.71 -4.39 -6.92
N TRP A 129 -10.92 -4.70 -5.94
CA TRP A 129 -11.18 -5.77 -4.99
C TRP A 129 -12.44 -5.47 -4.16
N CYS A 130 -12.54 -4.25 -3.62
CA CYS A 130 -13.70 -3.82 -2.83
C CYS A 130 -14.98 -3.87 -3.64
N ILE A 131 -14.94 -3.45 -4.91
CA ILE A 131 -16.10 -3.51 -5.81
C ILE A 131 -16.53 -4.97 -6.03
N LYS A 132 -15.60 -5.87 -6.30
CA LYS A 132 -15.91 -7.30 -6.50
C LYS A 132 -16.50 -7.92 -5.23
N THR A 133 -16.00 -7.57 -4.06
CA THR A 133 -16.50 -8.07 -2.79
C THR A 133 -17.92 -7.58 -2.52
N ASN A 134 -18.23 -6.33 -2.86
CA ASN A 134 -19.57 -5.77 -2.68
C ASN A 134 -20.61 -6.35 -3.63
N GLN A 135 -20.20 -6.84 -4.80
CA GLN A 135 -21.09 -7.50 -5.77
C GLN A 135 -21.42 -8.95 -5.40
N LEU A 136 -20.66 -9.53 -4.50
CA LEU A 136 -20.90 -10.87 -3.99
C LEU A 136 -21.78 -10.84 -2.74
#